data_534f26ca0d04e1c545eaf167b9a6111b
#
_entry.id   534f26ca0d04e1c545eaf167b9a6111b
#
_cell.length_a   1.000
_cell.length_b   1.000
_cell.length_c   1.000
_cell.angle_alpha   90.00
_cell.angle_beta   90.00
_cell.angle_gamma   90.00
#
_symmetry.space_group_name_H-M   'P 1'
#
loop_
_entity.id
_entity.type
_entity.pdbx_description
1 polymer ?
#
loop_
_entity_poly.entity_id
_entity_poly.type
_entity_poly.pdbx_seq_one_letter_code
_entity_poly.pdbx_strand_id
1 'polypeptide(L)'
;MTAIKLDGEILASELKIKLQERINKLQEQQTIPGLGTLLVGEDGPSKNYVAMKHRDCQELGMHSKEINLPATASPNEISEAILDLNQDPNIHAFIVQYPFPGELDYEQQLMKVLPEKDADGLHPVNLGKLVQGVSAPLACTPAGIQMLLARYDVPIEGKHVVVVGRGLTIGRPLANLLSLKRPNANAAVTVVHTGAGNIAPYTRQADILIAAAGSPG
;
A
#
# COMPACT_ATOMS: atom_id res chain seq x y z
N MET A 1 -12.98 27.47 14.74
CA MET A 1 -12.65 27.01 13.37
C MET A 1 -13.32 25.66 13.18
N THR A 2 -14.02 25.45 12.07
CA THR A 2 -14.65 24.17 11.75
C THR A 2 -13.58 23.26 11.14
N ALA A 3 -13.49 22.00 11.59
CA ALA A 3 -12.56 21.03 11.00
C ALA A 3 -12.94 20.72 9.54
N ILE A 4 -11.94 20.54 8.69
CA ILE A 4 -12.10 20.11 7.31
C ILE A 4 -11.89 18.58 7.27
N LYS A 5 -12.85 17.85 6.72
CA LYS A 5 -12.70 16.42 6.44
C LYS A 5 -11.80 16.22 5.21
N LEU A 6 -10.72 15.48 5.35
CA LEU A 6 -9.94 15.01 4.20
C LEU A 6 -10.66 13.79 3.60
N ASP A 7 -11.33 13.98 2.48
CA ASP A 7 -12.17 12.95 1.86
C ASP A 7 -11.37 12.13 0.83
N GLY A 8 -11.13 10.87 1.16
CA GLY A 8 -10.38 9.93 0.30
C GLY A 8 -11.16 9.46 -0.92
N GLU A 9 -12.52 9.47 -0.89
CA GLU A 9 -13.34 9.05 -2.03
C GLU A 9 -13.25 10.05 -3.18
N ILE A 10 -13.18 11.34 -2.86
CA ILE A 10 -12.96 12.39 -3.86
C ILE A 10 -11.60 12.19 -4.53
N LEU A 11 -10.54 11.98 -3.74
CA LEU A 11 -9.20 11.72 -4.28
C LEU A 11 -9.18 10.46 -5.14
N ALA A 12 -9.80 9.37 -4.69
CA ALA A 12 -9.87 8.12 -5.44
C ALA A 12 -10.57 8.29 -6.79
N SER A 13 -11.67 9.04 -6.83
CA SER A 13 -12.39 9.34 -8.07
C SER A 13 -11.54 10.16 -9.06
N GLU A 14 -10.84 11.18 -8.57
CA GLU A 14 -9.90 11.98 -9.40
C GLU A 14 -8.75 11.13 -9.95
N LEU A 15 -8.24 10.19 -9.13
CA LEU A 15 -7.17 9.27 -9.56
C LEU A 15 -7.67 8.27 -10.60
N LYS A 16 -8.90 7.75 -10.47
CA LYS A 16 -9.49 6.86 -11.48
C LYS A 16 -9.59 7.53 -12.85
N ILE A 17 -9.99 8.80 -12.92
CA ILE A 17 -10.03 9.56 -14.19
C ILE A 17 -8.63 9.62 -14.82
N LYS A 18 -7.61 9.99 -14.05
CA LYS A 18 -6.22 10.04 -14.54
C LYS A 18 -5.67 8.67 -14.95
N LEU A 19 -6.07 7.62 -14.23
CA LEU A 19 -5.69 6.24 -14.57
C LEU A 19 -6.34 5.82 -15.89
N GLN A 20 -7.62 6.13 -16.10
CA GLN A 20 -8.32 5.82 -17.34
C GLN A 20 -7.61 6.41 -18.56
N GLU A 21 -7.17 7.68 -18.48
CA GLU A 21 -6.41 8.31 -19.56
C GLU A 21 -5.09 7.58 -19.88
N ARG A 22 -4.39 7.11 -18.83
CA ARG A 22 -3.15 6.35 -19.00
C ARG A 22 -3.39 4.96 -19.57
N ILE A 23 -4.45 4.30 -19.13
CA ILE A 23 -4.84 2.96 -19.60
C ILE A 23 -5.23 3.05 -21.09
N ASN A 24 -6.01 4.04 -21.48
CA ASN A 24 -6.40 4.25 -22.89
C ASN A 24 -5.16 4.37 -23.79
N LYS A 25 -4.14 5.15 -23.37
CA LYS A 25 -2.88 5.28 -24.11
C LYS A 25 -2.11 3.96 -24.23
N LEU A 26 -2.14 3.11 -23.21
CA LEU A 26 -1.52 1.79 -23.27
C LEU A 26 -2.30 0.85 -24.21
N GLN A 27 -3.63 0.93 -24.18
CA GLN A 27 -4.49 0.14 -25.08
C GLN A 27 -4.30 0.52 -26.55
N GLU A 28 -4.09 1.80 -26.86
CA GLU A 28 -3.70 2.26 -28.21
C GLU A 28 -2.38 1.60 -28.67
N GLN A 29 -1.50 1.25 -27.74
CA GLN A 29 -0.26 0.52 -27.97
C GLN A 29 -0.43 -1.01 -27.87
N GLN A 30 -1.66 -1.50 -27.88
CA GLN A 30 -2.02 -2.92 -27.75
C GLN A 30 -1.56 -3.55 -26.43
N THR A 31 -1.39 -2.75 -25.37
CA THR A 31 -1.05 -3.22 -24.04
C THR A 31 -2.22 -3.02 -23.08
N ILE A 32 -2.76 -4.10 -22.53
CA ILE A 32 -3.80 -4.05 -21.51
C ILE A 32 -3.12 -4.29 -20.16
N PRO A 33 -3.09 -3.29 -19.23
CA PRO A 33 -2.53 -3.51 -17.91
C PRO A 33 -3.26 -4.62 -17.17
N GLY A 34 -2.52 -5.45 -16.43
CA GLY A 34 -3.08 -6.55 -15.66
C GLY A 34 -2.66 -6.53 -14.21
N LEU A 35 -3.64 -6.69 -13.30
CA LEU A 35 -3.45 -6.82 -11.86
C LEU A 35 -3.83 -8.22 -11.38
N GLY A 36 -2.91 -8.87 -10.67
CA GLY A 36 -3.17 -10.12 -9.97
C GLY A 36 -3.47 -9.88 -8.48
N THR A 37 -4.22 -10.81 -7.86
CA THR A 37 -4.35 -10.87 -6.40
C THR A 37 -4.23 -12.32 -5.96
N LEU A 38 -3.53 -12.54 -4.86
CA LEU A 38 -3.48 -13.81 -4.14
C LEU A 38 -4.07 -13.60 -2.76
N LEU A 39 -5.18 -14.28 -2.48
CA LEU A 39 -5.82 -14.32 -1.17
C LEU A 39 -5.69 -15.70 -0.57
N VAL A 40 -5.27 -15.78 0.70
CA VAL A 40 -5.19 -17.02 1.46
C VAL A 40 -6.15 -16.95 2.62
N GLY A 41 -7.11 -17.88 2.67
CA GLY A 41 -8.14 -17.94 3.72
C GLY A 41 -9.41 -17.15 3.39
N GLU A 42 -10.22 -16.97 4.42
CA GLU A 42 -11.62 -16.53 4.30
C GLU A 42 -11.89 -15.22 5.06
N ASP A 43 -10.84 -14.41 5.34
CA ASP A 43 -11.01 -13.14 6.05
C ASP A 43 -11.95 -12.18 5.30
N GLY A 44 -13.06 -11.81 5.93
CA GLY A 44 -14.12 -11.02 5.30
C GLY A 44 -13.66 -9.65 4.80
N PRO A 45 -12.95 -8.84 5.60
CA PRO A 45 -12.36 -7.59 5.15
C PRO A 45 -11.43 -7.77 3.93
N SER A 46 -10.55 -8.77 3.95
CA SER A 46 -9.63 -9.05 2.84
C SER A 46 -10.36 -9.43 1.55
N LYS A 47 -11.41 -10.26 1.63
CA LYS A 47 -12.28 -10.58 0.49
C LYS A 47 -12.93 -9.33 -0.11
N ASN A 48 -13.45 -8.43 0.73
CA ASN A 48 -14.06 -7.19 0.26
C ASN A 48 -13.03 -6.29 -0.45
N TYR A 49 -11.81 -6.19 0.07
CA TYR A 49 -10.74 -5.42 -0.56
C TYR A 49 -10.32 -6.02 -1.91
N VAL A 50 -10.19 -7.33 -2.01
CA VAL A 50 -9.87 -8.02 -3.27
C VAL A 50 -11.00 -7.80 -4.29
N ALA A 51 -12.25 -8.01 -3.89
CA ALA A 51 -13.41 -7.80 -4.77
C ALA A 51 -13.50 -6.34 -5.27
N MET A 52 -13.18 -5.36 -4.41
CA MET A 52 -13.15 -3.95 -4.80
C MET A 52 -12.06 -3.69 -5.84
N LYS A 53 -10.85 -4.24 -5.68
CA LYS A 53 -9.74 -4.12 -6.63
C LYS A 53 -10.10 -4.69 -8.01
N HIS A 54 -10.73 -5.87 -8.05
CA HIS A 54 -11.18 -6.49 -9.31
C HIS A 54 -12.28 -5.67 -10.00
N ARG A 55 -13.24 -5.14 -9.25
CA ARG A 55 -14.25 -4.24 -9.80
C ARG A 55 -13.62 -2.98 -10.39
N ASP A 56 -12.66 -2.36 -9.69
CA ASP A 56 -11.94 -1.20 -10.19
C ASP A 56 -11.15 -1.52 -11.48
N CYS A 57 -10.52 -2.68 -11.57
CA CYS A 57 -9.87 -3.16 -12.79
C CYS A 57 -10.88 -3.30 -13.94
N GLN A 58 -12.04 -3.90 -13.68
CA GLN A 58 -13.08 -4.08 -14.68
C GLN A 58 -13.63 -2.72 -15.17
N GLU A 59 -13.91 -1.78 -14.26
CA GLU A 59 -14.37 -0.43 -14.59
C GLU A 59 -13.37 0.31 -15.48
N LEU A 60 -12.07 0.12 -15.25
CA LEU A 60 -10.98 0.76 -15.97
C LEU A 60 -10.55 0.02 -17.26
N GLY A 61 -11.14 -1.12 -17.58
CA GLY A 61 -10.77 -1.93 -18.74
C GLY A 61 -9.39 -2.58 -18.62
N MET A 62 -8.97 -2.90 -17.40
CA MET A 62 -7.75 -3.65 -17.09
C MET A 62 -8.04 -5.16 -17.05
N HIS A 63 -7.02 -5.97 -17.37
CA HIS A 63 -7.07 -7.39 -17.06
C HIS A 63 -6.92 -7.60 -15.54
N SER A 64 -7.63 -8.60 -14.99
CA SER A 64 -7.44 -8.97 -13.60
C SER A 64 -7.54 -10.48 -13.39
N LYS A 65 -6.68 -11.02 -12.52
CA LYS A 65 -6.62 -12.44 -12.15
C LYS A 65 -6.64 -12.58 -10.64
N GLU A 66 -7.58 -13.38 -10.14
CA GLU A 66 -7.72 -13.68 -8.72
C GLU A 66 -7.33 -15.13 -8.46
N ILE A 67 -6.45 -15.35 -7.49
CA ILE A 67 -6.14 -16.68 -6.95
C ILE A 67 -6.56 -16.70 -5.49
N ASN A 68 -7.49 -17.62 -5.18
CA ASN A 68 -7.99 -17.85 -3.82
C ASN A 68 -7.53 -19.20 -3.34
N LEU A 69 -6.75 -19.24 -2.26
CA LEU A 69 -6.33 -20.46 -1.61
C LEU A 69 -7.05 -20.62 -0.26
N PRO A 70 -7.37 -21.84 0.15
CA PRO A 70 -8.00 -22.08 1.45
C PRO A 70 -7.05 -21.70 2.61
N ALA A 71 -7.61 -21.50 3.81
CA ALA A 71 -6.82 -21.22 5.01
C ALA A 71 -5.86 -22.37 5.39
N THR A 72 -6.11 -23.56 4.85
CA THR A 72 -5.28 -24.77 5.03
C THR A 72 -4.17 -24.90 3.99
N ALA A 73 -4.03 -23.93 3.09
CA ALA A 73 -3.01 -23.99 2.04
C ALA A 73 -1.61 -24.08 2.64
N SER A 74 -0.80 -24.96 2.07
CA SER A 74 0.60 -25.11 2.46
C SER A 74 1.47 -23.95 1.94
N PRO A 75 2.64 -23.71 2.56
CA PRO A 75 3.59 -22.74 2.02
C PRO A 75 4.02 -23.01 0.57
N ASN A 76 4.00 -24.28 0.14
CA ASN A 76 4.33 -24.65 -1.24
C ASN A 76 3.22 -24.25 -2.22
N GLU A 77 1.95 -24.51 -1.90
CA GLU A 77 0.82 -24.08 -2.74
C GLU A 77 0.78 -22.55 -2.90
N ILE A 78 1.08 -21.80 -1.82
CA ILE A 78 1.20 -20.35 -1.88
C ILE A 78 2.36 -19.94 -2.79
N SER A 79 3.50 -20.63 -2.70
CA SER A 79 4.67 -20.35 -3.55
C SER A 79 4.40 -20.62 -5.03
N GLU A 80 3.67 -21.69 -5.34
CA GLU A 80 3.26 -22.02 -6.71
C GLU A 80 2.31 -20.97 -7.27
N ALA A 81 1.36 -20.48 -6.48
CA ALA A 81 0.46 -19.40 -6.87
C ALA A 81 1.22 -18.09 -7.15
N ILE A 82 2.22 -17.77 -6.32
CA ILE A 82 3.09 -16.60 -6.55
C ILE A 82 3.91 -16.78 -7.83
N LEU A 83 4.45 -17.97 -8.07
CA LEU A 83 5.21 -18.28 -9.29
C LEU A 83 4.34 -18.15 -10.54
N ASP A 84 3.10 -18.64 -10.50
CA ASP A 84 2.12 -18.50 -11.57
C ASP A 84 1.87 -17.02 -11.91
N LEU A 85 1.63 -16.18 -10.91
CA LEU A 85 1.47 -14.72 -11.11
C LEU A 85 2.76 -14.04 -11.62
N ASN A 86 3.92 -14.46 -11.14
CA ASN A 86 5.21 -13.96 -11.63
C ASN A 86 5.43 -14.26 -13.11
N GLN A 87 5.03 -15.45 -13.57
CA GLN A 87 5.26 -15.92 -14.92
C GLN A 87 4.17 -15.51 -15.92
N ASP A 88 2.99 -15.13 -15.43
CA ASP A 88 1.88 -14.74 -16.28
C ASP A 88 2.20 -13.42 -17.03
N PRO A 89 2.29 -13.44 -18.38
CA PRO A 89 2.61 -12.26 -19.16
C PRO A 89 1.49 -11.21 -19.17
N ASN A 90 0.25 -11.60 -18.82
CA ASN A 90 -0.88 -10.70 -18.75
C ASN A 90 -0.99 -10.03 -17.38
N ILE A 91 -0.21 -10.45 -16.39
CA ILE A 91 -0.15 -9.86 -15.04
C ILE A 91 1.12 -9.04 -14.92
N HIS A 92 0.97 -7.73 -14.90
CA HIS A 92 2.07 -6.76 -14.83
C HIS A 92 2.48 -6.44 -13.39
N ALA A 93 1.54 -6.56 -12.46
CA ALA A 93 1.77 -6.45 -11.03
C ALA A 93 0.71 -7.23 -10.27
N PHE A 94 1.00 -7.65 -9.02
CA PHE A 94 0.03 -8.34 -8.20
C PHE A 94 0.23 -8.07 -6.70
N ILE A 95 -0.81 -8.39 -5.95
CA ILE A 95 -0.89 -8.20 -4.50
C ILE A 95 -1.00 -9.55 -3.84
N VAL A 96 -0.15 -9.81 -2.87
CA VAL A 96 -0.32 -10.89 -1.91
C VAL A 96 -1.06 -10.30 -0.71
N GLN A 97 -2.36 -10.61 -0.60
CA GLN A 97 -3.24 -9.95 0.36
C GLN A 97 -2.90 -10.34 1.80
N TYR A 98 -2.53 -9.33 2.61
CA TYR A 98 -2.31 -9.49 4.05
C TYR A 98 -3.65 -9.33 4.83
N PRO A 99 -3.86 -10.02 5.96
CA PRO A 99 -2.96 -11.01 6.59
C PRO A 99 -3.12 -12.44 6.06
N PHE A 100 -2.13 -13.28 6.33
CA PHE A 100 -2.27 -14.73 6.17
C PHE A 100 -2.91 -15.35 7.41
N PRO A 101 -3.66 -16.45 7.26
CA PRO A 101 -4.21 -17.18 8.38
C PRO A 101 -3.15 -17.96 9.18
N GLY A 102 -3.38 -18.09 10.50
CA GLY A 102 -2.55 -18.93 11.35
C GLY A 102 -1.10 -18.48 11.46
N GLU A 103 -0.17 -19.44 11.40
CA GLU A 103 1.27 -19.21 11.54
C GLU A 103 2.03 -19.15 10.18
N LEU A 104 1.30 -18.98 9.07
CA LEU A 104 1.92 -18.84 7.75
C LEU A 104 2.78 -17.58 7.70
N ASP A 105 4.04 -17.75 7.30
CA ASP A 105 5.01 -16.65 7.19
C ASP A 105 4.76 -15.83 5.91
N TYR A 106 4.02 -14.74 6.07
CA TYR A 106 3.72 -13.80 4.98
C TYR A 106 5.00 -13.19 4.39
N GLU A 107 5.94 -12.81 5.24
CA GLU A 107 7.17 -12.12 4.81
C GLU A 107 8.04 -13.04 3.95
N GLN A 108 8.13 -14.32 4.33
CA GLN A 108 8.84 -15.33 3.54
C GLN A 108 8.20 -15.52 2.15
N GLN A 109 6.88 -15.52 2.07
CA GLN A 109 6.18 -15.67 0.80
C GLN A 109 6.31 -14.39 -0.06
N LEU A 110 6.22 -13.22 0.56
CA LEU A 110 6.39 -11.94 -0.14
C LEU A 110 7.75 -11.84 -0.84
N MET A 111 8.81 -12.40 -0.25
CA MET A 111 10.14 -12.44 -0.88
C MET A 111 10.21 -13.22 -2.20
N LYS A 112 9.19 -14.02 -2.53
CA LYS A 112 9.10 -14.76 -3.80
C LYS A 112 8.42 -13.97 -4.91
N VAL A 113 7.79 -12.85 -4.59
CA VAL A 113 7.25 -11.90 -5.57
C VAL A 113 8.42 -11.25 -6.30
N LEU A 114 8.32 -11.10 -7.62
CA LEU A 114 9.30 -10.28 -8.36
C LEU A 114 9.14 -8.82 -7.93
N PRO A 115 10.21 -8.14 -7.50
CA PRO A 115 10.12 -6.76 -7.00
C PRO A 115 9.46 -5.79 -7.97
N GLU A 116 9.60 -6.01 -9.27
CA GLU A 116 8.95 -5.22 -10.33
C GLU A 116 7.45 -5.50 -10.49
N LYS A 117 6.97 -6.64 -9.97
CA LYS A 117 5.54 -7.01 -9.96
C LYS A 117 4.86 -6.78 -8.60
N ASP A 118 5.59 -6.28 -7.60
CA ASP A 118 5.08 -5.95 -6.26
C ASP A 118 4.20 -4.69 -6.31
N ALA A 119 2.89 -4.89 -6.45
CA ALA A 119 1.93 -3.78 -6.53
C ALA A 119 1.73 -3.06 -5.20
N ASP A 120 1.89 -3.76 -4.07
CA ASP A 120 1.74 -3.18 -2.73
C ASP A 120 2.97 -2.41 -2.24
N GLY A 121 4.12 -2.54 -2.91
CA GLY A 121 5.37 -1.87 -2.54
C GLY A 121 5.95 -2.36 -1.20
N LEU A 122 5.66 -3.59 -0.79
CA LEU A 122 6.07 -4.16 0.49
C LEU A 122 7.27 -5.11 0.37
N HIS A 123 7.67 -5.48 -0.85
CA HIS A 123 8.84 -6.32 -1.07
C HIS A 123 10.09 -5.67 -0.48
N PRO A 124 10.97 -6.40 0.24
CA PRO A 124 12.17 -5.83 0.88
C PRO A 124 13.05 -5.00 -0.04
N VAL A 125 13.18 -5.38 -1.31
CA VAL A 125 13.91 -4.60 -2.32
C VAL A 125 13.27 -3.23 -2.55
N ASN A 126 11.94 -3.16 -2.65
CA ASN A 126 11.21 -1.90 -2.85
C ASN A 126 11.23 -1.02 -1.60
N LEU A 127 11.11 -1.62 -0.41
CA LEU A 127 11.30 -0.90 0.85
C LEU A 127 12.74 -0.38 1.00
N GLY A 128 13.74 -1.14 0.57
CA GLY A 128 15.14 -0.69 0.54
C GLY A 128 15.33 0.48 -0.42
N LYS A 129 14.73 0.43 -1.60
CA LYS A 129 14.74 1.54 -2.58
C LYS A 129 14.04 2.79 -2.02
N LEU A 130 12.92 2.62 -1.27
CA LEU A 130 12.27 3.72 -0.57
C LEU A 130 13.21 4.41 0.42
N VAL A 131 13.94 3.64 1.24
CA VAL A 131 14.93 4.18 2.19
C VAL A 131 16.03 4.97 1.46
N GLN A 132 16.47 4.50 0.29
CA GLN A 132 17.45 5.19 -0.55
C GLN A 132 16.89 6.40 -1.30
N GLY A 133 15.57 6.58 -1.32
CA GLY A 133 14.92 7.65 -2.08
C GLY A 133 14.93 7.44 -3.60
N VAL A 134 15.22 6.23 -4.08
CA VAL A 134 15.18 5.90 -5.52
C VAL A 134 13.79 5.42 -5.94
N SER A 135 13.51 5.49 -7.25
CA SER A 135 12.19 5.12 -7.80
C SER A 135 11.91 3.63 -7.62
N ALA A 136 10.75 3.33 -7.03
CA ALA A 136 10.23 1.97 -6.86
C ALA A 136 8.71 2.02 -6.62
N PRO A 137 7.99 0.89 -6.71
CA PRO A 137 6.68 0.77 -6.12
C PRO A 137 6.69 1.21 -4.65
N LEU A 138 5.73 2.03 -4.26
CA LEU A 138 5.59 2.53 -2.89
C LEU A 138 4.49 1.76 -2.17
N ALA A 139 4.64 1.57 -0.86
CA ALA A 139 3.58 1.02 -0.05
C ALA A 139 2.29 1.82 -0.24
N CYS A 140 1.20 1.15 -0.66
CA CYS A 140 -0.01 1.79 -1.17
C CYS A 140 -0.65 2.74 -0.16
N THR A 141 -0.83 2.32 1.11
CA THR A 141 -1.44 3.17 2.14
C THR A 141 -0.57 4.39 2.48
N PRO A 142 0.74 4.28 2.70
CA PRO A 142 1.65 5.42 2.81
C PRO A 142 1.56 6.41 1.65
N ALA A 143 1.58 5.91 0.42
CA ALA A 143 1.45 6.75 -0.77
C ALA A 143 0.09 7.46 -0.81
N GLY A 144 -1.00 6.74 -0.50
CA GLY A 144 -2.35 7.30 -0.42
C GLY A 144 -2.47 8.40 0.63
N ILE A 145 -1.88 8.22 1.83
CA ILE A 145 -1.84 9.25 2.87
C ILE A 145 -1.10 10.50 2.38
N GLN A 146 0.08 10.33 1.77
CA GLN A 146 0.84 11.46 1.20
C GLN A 146 0.03 12.21 0.13
N MET A 147 -0.61 11.47 -0.78
CA MET A 147 -1.45 12.05 -1.84
C MET A 147 -2.67 12.78 -1.26
N LEU A 148 -3.29 12.24 -0.21
CA LEU A 148 -4.43 12.86 0.45
C LEU A 148 -4.04 14.19 1.11
N LEU A 149 -2.93 14.22 1.85
CA LEU A 149 -2.39 15.44 2.44
C LEU A 149 -2.09 16.50 1.35
N ALA A 150 -1.42 16.08 0.27
CA ALA A 150 -1.10 16.96 -0.86
C ALA A 150 -2.36 17.51 -1.56
N ARG A 151 -3.40 16.67 -1.73
CA ARG A 151 -4.68 17.07 -2.36
C ARG A 151 -5.40 18.18 -1.61
N TYR A 152 -5.24 18.21 -0.31
CA TYR A 152 -5.85 19.23 0.57
C TYR A 152 -4.88 20.33 0.99
N ASP A 153 -3.77 20.49 0.27
CA ASP A 153 -2.76 21.53 0.51
C ASP A 153 -2.23 21.54 1.96
N VAL A 154 -2.20 20.36 2.62
CA VAL A 154 -1.61 20.24 3.95
C VAL A 154 -0.08 20.26 3.80
N PRO A 155 0.60 21.30 4.32
CA PRO A 155 2.04 21.41 4.18
C PRO A 155 2.75 20.33 4.99
N ILE A 156 3.62 19.56 4.35
CA ILE A 156 4.40 18.49 4.99
C ILE A 156 5.84 18.96 5.25
N GLU A 157 6.42 19.72 4.32
CA GLU A 157 7.80 20.19 4.42
C GLU A 157 8.03 21.04 5.67
N GLY A 158 9.06 20.68 6.43
CA GLY A 158 9.44 21.34 7.67
C GLY A 158 8.48 21.09 8.85
N LYS A 159 7.46 20.25 8.70
CA LYS A 159 6.52 19.89 9.76
C LYS A 159 7.00 18.76 10.63
N HIS A 160 6.56 18.74 11.88
CA HIS A 160 6.73 17.60 12.76
C HIS A 160 5.56 16.63 12.57
N VAL A 161 5.85 15.48 11.96
CA VAL A 161 4.89 14.41 11.75
C VAL A 161 5.11 13.34 12.81
N VAL A 162 4.06 12.98 13.56
CA VAL A 162 4.10 11.87 14.51
C VAL A 162 3.28 10.72 13.96
N VAL A 163 3.91 9.57 13.78
CA VAL A 163 3.27 8.33 13.33
C VAL A 163 3.15 7.39 14.52
N VAL A 164 1.92 7.06 14.90
CA VAL A 164 1.63 6.09 15.95
C VAL A 164 1.46 4.72 15.33
N GLY A 165 2.46 3.87 15.49
CA GLY A 165 2.55 2.54 14.90
C GLY A 165 3.83 2.36 14.09
N ARG A 166 4.35 1.12 14.06
CA ARG A 166 5.60 0.76 13.36
C ARG A 166 5.46 -0.48 12.48
N GLY A 167 4.23 -0.75 12.00
CA GLY A 167 3.94 -1.87 11.10
C GLY A 167 4.65 -1.72 9.76
N LEU A 168 4.90 -2.86 9.09
CA LEU A 168 5.55 -2.89 7.78
C LEU A 168 4.67 -2.33 6.67
N THR A 169 3.36 -2.41 6.82
CA THR A 169 2.41 -1.95 5.81
C THR A 169 2.20 -0.44 5.80
N ILE A 170 2.32 0.22 6.98
CA ILE A 170 2.04 1.66 7.10
C ILE A 170 3.16 2.40 7.83
N GLY A 171 3.36 2.13 9.13
CA GLY A 171 4.15 3.00 9.99
C GLY A 171 5.58 3.24 9.52
N ARG A 172 6.35 2.18 9.29
CA ARG A 172 7.74 2.29 8.81
C ARG A 172 7.85 2.89 7.42
N PRO A 173 7.14 2.39 6.39
CA PRO A 173 7.25 2.95 5.05
C PRO A 173 6.74 4.40 4.98
N LEU A 174 5.71 4.77 5.74
CA LEU A 174 5.23 6.15 5.80
C LEU A 174 6.27 7.09 6.42
N ALA A 175 6.91 6.68 7.51
CA ALA A 175 7.95 7.50 8.13
C ALA A 175 9.13 7.73 7.18
N ASN A 176 9.57 6.69 6.48
CA ASN A 176 10.60 6.81 5.45
C ASN A 176 10.16 7.73 4.31
N LEU A 177 8.92 7.55 3.80
CA LEU A 177 8.38 8.32 2.70
C LEU A 177 8.32 9.82 3.01
N LEU A 178 7.80 10.19 4.19
CA LEU A 178 7.61 11.58 4.57
C LEU A 178 8.92 12.28 4.97
N SER A 179 9.97 11.54 5.32
CA SER A 179 11.29 12.11 5.63
C SER A 179 12.18 12.37 4.40
N LEU A 180 11.79 11.87 3.21
CA LEU A 180 12.58 12.08 2.00
C LEU A 180 12.63 13.56 1.59
N LYS A 181 13.79 14.03 1.16
CA LYS A 181 13.97 15.39 0.62
C LYS A 181 13.41 15.48 -0.81
N ARG A 182 12.08 15.61 -0.90
CA ARG A 182 11.33 15.73 -2.15
C ARG A 182 9.98 16.44 -1.95
N PRO A 183 9.30 16.90 -3.01
CA PRO A 183 7.96 17.49 -2.91
C PRO A 183 6.98 16.57 -2.16
N ASN A 184 6.08 17.17 -1.39
CA ASN A 184 5.09 16.47 -0.54
C ASN A 184 5.71 15.53 0.52
N ALA A 185 6.92 15.85 0.98
CA ALA A 185 7.66 15.14 2.03
C ALA A 185 8.55 16.15 2.76
N ASN A 186 9.77 15.79 3.17
CA ASN A 186 10.77 16.65 3.83
C ASN A 186 10.34 17.11 5.24
N ALA A 187 9.67 16.20 5.97
CA ALA A 187 9.23 16.41 7.35
C ALA A 187 10.26 15.89 8.36
N ALA A 188 10.21 16.41 9.59
CA ALA A 188 10.77 15.73 10.76
C ALA A 188 9.75 14.68 11.23
N VAL A 189 10.13 13.40 11.24
CA VAL A 189 9.19 12.31 11.54
C VAL A 189 9.57 11.59 12.83
N THR A 190 8.62 11.49 13.75
CA THR A 190 8.74 10.68 14.97
C THR A 190 7.81 9.48 14.87
N VAL A 191 8.36 8.28 15.07
CA VAL A 191 7.57 7.04 15.16
C VAL A 191 7.43 6.65 16.62
N VAL A 192 6.19 6.52 17.10
CA VAL A 192 5.87 6.06 18.45
C VAL A 192 5.05 4.77 18.39
N HIS A 193 5.19 3.93 19.39
CA HIS A 193 4.53 2.62 19.47
C HIS A 193 4.41 2.17 20.93
N THR A 194 3.79 1.03 21.17
CA THR A 194 3.56 0.48 22.54
C THR A 194 4.81 0.43 23.41
N GLY A 195 5.99 0.23 22.85
CA GLY A 195 7.26 0.26 23.57
C GLY A 195 7.70 1.65 24.07
N ALA A 196 7.05 2.72 23.64
CA ALA A 196 7.32 4.07 24.12
C ALA A 196 6.58 4.40 25.43
N GLY A 197 5.73 3.49 25.94
CA GLY A 197 4.89 3.74 27.10
C GLY A 197 3.88 4.85 26.85
N ASN A 198 4.00 5.97 27.59
CA ASN A 198 3.11 7.12 27.37
C ASN A 198 3.46 7.87 26.09
N ILE A 199 2.59 7.79 25.09
CA ILE A 199 2.77 8.45 23.79
C ILE A 199 2.31 9.94 23.77
N ALA A 200 1.56 10.39 24.77
CA ALA A 200 0.98 11.72 24.81
C ALA A 200 2.01 12.89 24.69
N PRO A 201 3.22 12.81 25.28
CA PRO A 201 4.23 13.85 25.08
C PRO A 201 4.64 14.04 23.62
N TYR A 202 4.68 12.96 22.84
CA TYR A 202 5.03 12.99 21.42
C TYR A 202 3.87 13.50 20.56
N THR A 203 2.66 12.96 20.78
CA THR A 203 1.50 13.32 19.95
C THR A 203 1.07 14.78 20.10
N ARG A 204 1.28 15.37 21.29
CA ARG A 204 0.98 16.80 21.54
C ARG A 204 1.90 17.76 20.79
N GLN A 205 3.06 17.31 20.37
CA GLN A 205 4.04 18.13 19.63
C GLN A 205 3.86 18.02 18.10
N ALA A 206 2.93 17.18 17.65
CA ALA A 206 2.73 16.95 16.23
C ALA A 206 2.02 18.13 15.55
N ASP A 207 2.55 18.59 14.42
CA ASP A 207 1.79 19.37 13.45
C ASP A 207 0.82 18.47 12.68
N ILE A 208 1.27 17.23 12.39
CA ILE A 208 0.49 16.21 11.70
C ILE A 208 0.58 14.92 12.53
N LEU A 209 -0.57 14.37 12.93
CA LEU A 209 -0.67 13.11 13.66
C LEU A 209 -1.29 12.05 12.78
N ILE A 210 -0.60 10.90 12.63
CA ILE A 210 -1.07 9.77 11.84
C ILE A 210 -1.18 8.54 12.75
N ALA A 211 -2.40 8.06 12.96
CA ALA A 211 -2.66 6.85 13.71
C ALA A 211 -2.62 5.63 12.79
N ALA A 212 -1.58 4.81 12.94
CA ALA A 212 -1.36 3.55 12.21
C ALA A 212 -1.26 2.37 13.19
N ALA A 213 -2.05 2.40 14.27
CA ALA A 213 -2.14 1.36 15.29
C ALA A 213 -3.26 0.38 14.95
N GLY A 214 -3.02 -0.92 15.13
CA GLY A 214 -4.01 -1.97 14.91
C GLY A 214 -5.05 -2.13 16.02
N SER A 215 -4.97 -1.35 17.09
CA SER A 215 -5.91 -1.38 18.21
C SER A 215 -6.53 -0.01 18.42
N PRO A 216 -7.88 0.10 18.50
CA PRO A 216 -8.54 1.32 18.88
C PRO A 216 -8.34 1.60 20.38
N GLY A 217 -8.08 2.86 20.75
CA GLY A 217 -7.99 3.37 22.15
C GLY A 217 -6.60 3.31 22.73
#